data_0aeab31c3ee89d28a833e76d52bd4261
#
_entry.id   0aeab31c3ee89d28a833e76d52bd4261
#
_cell.length_a   1.000
_cell.length_b   1.000
_cell.length_c   1.000
_cell.angle_alpha   90.00
_cell.angle_beta   90.00
_cell.angle_gamma   90.00
#
_symmetry.space_group_name_H-M   'P 1'
#
loop_
_entity.id
_entity.type
_entity.pdbx_description
1 polymer ?
#
loop_
_entity_poly.entity_id
_entity_poly.type
_entity_poly.pdbx_seq_one_letter_code
_entity_poly.pdbx_strand_id
1 'polypeptide(L)'
;MTRRVLVTGVSSGIGLAQASLFLEKGYQVYGVDKARKPNLTGDFHFLQLDVTDELSPLFDWQADVDILCNTAGILDDYKPLLGQSDAQMQEIFAVNLFAPSKLCRHYLPAMLERKSGIIINMCSIASFLAGGGGSSYTASKHALAGFTKQLALDYADQGIQVFGLAPGAVQTA
;
A
#
# COMPACT_ATOMS: atom_id res chain seq x y z
N MET A 1 -9.84 -21.73 7.11
CA MET A 1 -10.39 -20.36 7.18
C MET A 1 -9.96 -19.60 5.94
N THR A 2 -10.86 -18.82 5.33
CA THR A 2 -10.54 -17.97 4.19
C THR A 2 -9.60 -16.86 4.65
N ARG A 3 -8.49 -16.61 3.91
CA ARG A 3 -7.55 -15.55 4.24
C ARG A 3 -8.14 -14.19 3.88
N ARG A 4 -7.90 -13.20 4.73
CA ARG A 4 -8.35 -11.80 4.59
C ARG A 4 -7.21 -10.95 4.04
N VAL A 5 -7.50 -10.21 2.99
CA VAL A 5 -6.55 -9.33 2.32
C VAL A 5 -7.05 -7.90 2.36
N LEU A 6 -6.26 -6.97 2.84
CA LEU A 6 -6.53 -5.53 2.70
C LEU A 6 -5.70 -4.98 1.54
N VAL A 7 -6.36 -4.27 0.62
CA VAL A 7 -5.72 -3.58 -0.51
C VAL A 7 -6.07 -2.10 -0.47
N THR A 8 -5.09 -1.22 -0.34
CA THR A 8 -5.27 0.22 -0.50
C THR A 8 -5.05 0.64 -1.95
N GLY A 9 -5.74 1.69 -2.42
CA GLY A 9 -5.70 2.11 -3.82
C GLY A 9 -6.42 1.12 -4.75
N VAL A 10 -7.51 0.51 -4.27
CA VAL A 10 -8.18 -0.63 -4.91
C VAL A 10 -9.04 -0.27 -6.11
N SER A 11 -9.37 1.02 -6.29
CA SER A 11 -10.34 1.45 -7.31
C SER A 11 -9.77 1.50 -8.73
N SER A 12 -8.46 1.40 -8.90
CA SER A 12 -7.82 1.46 -10.22
C SER A 12 -6.46 0.74 -10.26
N GLY A 13 -5.92 0.60 -11.47
CA GLY A 13 -4.53 0.20 -11.72
C GLY A 13 -4.11 -1.08 -11.01
N ILE A 14 -2.94 -1.04 -10.37
CA ILE A 14 -2.34 -2.21 -9.72
C ILE A 14 -3.18 -2.70 -8.55
N GLY A 15 -3.77 -1.79 -7.75
CA GLY A 15 -4.62 -2.17 -6.62
C GLY A 15 -5.86 -2.93 -7.06
N LEU A 16 -6.51 -2.50 -8.15
CA LEU A 16 -7.64 -3.19 -8.76
C LEU A 16 -7.25 -4.59 -9.25
N ALA A 17 -6.12 -4.69 -9.94
CA ALA A 17 -5.61 -5.97 -10.44
C ALA A 17 -5.26 -6.95 -9.30
N GLN A 18 -4.65 -6.45 -8.22
CA GLN A 18 -4.38 -7.25 -7.02
C GLN A 18 -5.67 -7.77 -6.39
N ALA A 19 -6.66 -6.89 -6.21
CA ALA A 19 -7.95 -7.28 -5.64
C ALA A 19 -8.65 -8.35 -6.49
N SER A 20 -8.72 -8.16 -7.81
CA SER A 20 -9.26 -9.16 -8.75
C SER A 20 -8.58 -10.51 -8.59
N LEU A 21 -7.25 -10.53 -8.60
CA LEU A 21 -6.46 -11.77 -8.48
C LEU A 21 -6.70 -12.49 -7.16
N PHE A 22 -6.79 -11.75 -6.04
CA PHE A 22 -7.09 -12.36 -4.75
C PHE A 22 -8.52 -12.93 -4.69
N LEU A 23 -9.50 -12.22 -5.26
CA LEU A 23 -10.88 -12.72 -5.35
C LEU A 23 -10.99 -13.98 -6.19
N GLU A 24 -10.33 -14.04 -7.35
CA GLU A 24 -10.25 -15.24 -8.21
C GLU A 24 -9.65 -16.44 -7.48
N LYS A 25 -8.73 -16.19 -6.55
CA LYS A 25 -8.11 -17.23 -5.71
C LYS A 25 -8.92 -17.58 -4.45
N GLY A 26 -10.12 -17.02 -4.28
CA GLY A 26 -11.02 -17.33 -3.16
C GLY A 26 -10.66 -16.65 -1.84
N TYR A 27 -9.89 -15.55 -1.88
CA TYR A 27 -9.63 -14.73 -0.70
C TYR A 27 -10.81 -13.79 -0.41
N GLN A 28 -10.98 -13.42 0.85
CA GLN A 28 -11.84 -12.31 1.25
C GLN A 28 -11.04 -11.01 1.11
N VAL A 29 -11.51 -10.08 0.29
CA VAL A 29 -10.79 -8.85 -0.03
C VAL A 29 -11.50 -7.64 0.56
N TYR A 30 -10.76 -6.88 1.33
CA TYR A 30 -11.12 -5.59 1.87
C TYR A 30 -10.40 -4.50 1.07
N GLY A 31 -11.14 -3.70 0.36
CA GLY A 31 -10.62 -2.62 -0.49
C GLY A 31 -10.80 -1.25 0.15
N VAL A 32 -9.78 -0.42 0.13
CA VAL A 32 -9.82 0.97 0.59
C VAL A 32 -9.35 1.90 -0.50
N ASP A 33 -10.13 2.92 -0.79
CA ASP A 33 -9.77 3.97 -1.75
C ASP A 33 -10.57 5.25 -1.47
N LYS A 34 -10.01 6.40 -1.80
CA LYS A 34 -10.75 7.66 -1.78
C LYS A 34 -11.73 7.80 -2.95
N ALA A 35 -11.49 7.09 -4.04
CA ALA A 35 -12.36 7.03 -5.19
C ALA A 35 -13.56 6.10 -4.93
N ARG A 36 -14.45 5.97 -5.91
CA ARG A 36 -15.65 5.15 -5.82
C ARG A 36 -15.31 3.66 -5.83
N LYS A 37 -16.21 2.87 -5.23
CA LYS A 37 -16.14 1.40 -5.24
C LYS A 37 -15.97 0.86 -6.65
N PRO A 38 -14.96 0.03 -6.92
CA PRO A 38 -14.80 -0.63 -8.21
C PRO A 38 -15.82 -1.76 -8.39
N ASN A 39 -16.09 -2.11 -9.63
CA ASN A 39 -16.98 -3.25 -9.94
C ASN A 39 -16.16 -4.56 -9.89
N LEU A 40 -16.12 -5.18 -8.72
CA LEU A 40 -15.50 -6.47 -8.48
C LEU A 40 -16.53 -7.49 -8.02
N THR A 41 -16.39 -8.73 -8.48
CA THR A 41 -17.25 -9.86 -8.10
C THR A 41 -16.52 -10.79 -7.12
N GLY A 42 -17.26 -11.40 -6.19
CA GLY A 42 -16.71 -12.27 -5.16
C GLY A 42 -16.89 -11.69 -3.74
N ASP A 43 -16.13 -12.21 -2.78
CA ASP A 43 -16.17 -11.77 -1.38
C ASP A 43 -15.38 -10.46 -1.21
N PHE A 44 -15.93 -9.38 -1.78
CA PHE A 44 -15.34 -8.05 -1.83
C PHE A 44 -16.09 -7.04 -0.96
N HIS A 45 -15.38 -6.49 -0.01
CA HIS A 45 -15.82 -5.43 0.90
C HIS A 45 -15.08 -4.14 0.55
N PHE A 46 -15.76 -2.99 0.65
CA PHE A 46 -15.17 -1.71 0.27
C PHE A 46 -15.48 -0.63 1.30
N LEU A 47 -14.45 0.10 1.68
CA LEU A 47 -14.54 1.33 2.48
C LEU A 47 -13.98 2.50 1.67
N GLN A 48 -14.80 3.52 1.46
CA GLN A 48 -14.32 4.77 0.85
C GLN A 48 -13.64 5.63 1.90
N LEU A 49 -12.31 5.74 1.81
CA LEU A 49 -11.48 6.49 2.77
C LEU A 49 -10.19 6.94 2.08
N ASP A 50 -9.74 8.18 2.33
CA ASP A 50 -8.39 8.59 1.97
C ASP A 50 -7.42 8.05 3.03
N VAL A 51 -6.35 7.35 2.60
CA VAL A 51 -5.35 6.77 3.50
C VAL A 51 -4.54 7.82 4.28
N THR A 52 -4.68 9.09 3.94
CA THR A 52 -4.07 10.22 4.65
C THR A 52 -4.95 10.78 5.77
N ASP A 53 -6.23 10.44 5.79
CA ASP A 53 -7.18 10.83 6.82
C ASP A 53 -6.95 10.06 8.14
N GLU A 54 -7.87 10.29 9.10
CA GLU A 54 -7.96 9.48 10.31
C GLU A 54 -8.34 8.03 9.96
N LEU A 55 -7.54 7.06 10.39
CA LEU A 55 -7.69 5.66 10.01
C LEU A 55 -8.53 4.83 11.00
N SER A 56 -9.01 5.42 12.09
CA SER A 56 -9.87 4.70 13.05
C SER A 56 -11.09 4.05 12.39
N PRO A 57 -11.81 4.68 11.42
CA PRO A 57 -12.92 4.01 10.75
C PRO A 57 -12.51 2.73 10.00
N LEU A 58 -11.30 2.70 9.43
CA LEU A 58 -10.77 1.50 8.78
C LEU A 58 -10.45 0.41 9.82
N PHE A 59 -9.83 0.78 10.93
CA PHE A 59 -9.42 -0.15 11.96
C PHE A 59 -10.60 -0.77 12.71
N ASP A 60 -11.66 0.02 12.92
CA ASP A 60 -12.92 -0.45 13.50
C ASP A 60 -13.68 -1.38 12.53
N TRP A 61 -13.63 -1.07 11.21
CA TRP A 61 -14.28 -1.86 10.18
C TRP A 61 -13.57 -3.19 9.92
N GLN A 62 -12.23 -3.19 9.92
CA GLN A 62 -11.42 -4.38 9.69
C GLN A 62 -10.19 -4.36 10.60
N ALA A 63 -10.33 -4.97 11.78
CA ALA A 63 -9.32 -4.93 12.83
C ALA A 63 -8.10 -5.83 12.55
N ASP A 64 -8.22 -6.86 11.71
CA ASP A 64 -7.15 -7.83 11.46
C ASP A 64 -7.20 -8.40 10.04
N VAL A 65 -6.02 -8.57 9.43
CA VAL A 65 -5.85 -9.11 8.08
C VAL A 65 -4.66 -10.08 8.02
N ASP A 66 -4.73 -11.05 7.11
CA ASP A 66 -3.62 -11.99 6.89
C ASP A 66 -2.59 -11.43 5.90
N ILE A 67 -3.06 -10.58 4.98
CA ILE A 67 -2.23 -9.94 3.95
C ILE A 67 -2.57 -8.45 3.89
N LEU A 68 -1.57 -7.59 4.00
CA LEU A 68 -1.68 -6.15 3.82
C LEU A 68 -0.99 -5.72 2.52
N CYS A 69 -1.74 -5.18 1.57
CA CYS A 69 -1.22 -4.60 0.33
C CYS A 69 -1.30 -3.07 0.40
N ASN A 70 -0.18 -2.43 0.69
CA ASN A 70 -0.01 -0.98 0.65
C ASN A 70 0.24 -0.55 -0.79
N THR A 71 -0.84 -0.37 -1.58
CA THR A 71 -0.75 -0.12 -3.02
C THR A 71 -1.13 1.30 -3.39
N ALA A 72 -1.90 2.00 -2.54
CA ALA A 72 -2.18 3.42 -2.75
C ALA A 72 -0.88 4.22 -2.91
N GLY A 73 -0.85 5.07 -3.91
CA GLY A 73 0.32 5.90 -4.20
C GLY A 73 -0.04 7.01 -5.18
N ILE A 74 0.68 8.12 -5.07
CA ILE A 74 0.55 9.27 -5.97
C ILE A 74 1.90 9.65 -6.55
N LEU A 75 1.86 10.23 -7.76
CA LEU A 75 3.00 10.70 -8.52
C LEU A 75 3.10 12.23 -8.42
N ASP A 76 4.27 12.80 -8.64
CA ASP A 76 4.54 14.24 -8.59
C ASP A 76 4.59 14.92 -9.96
N ASP A 77 3.94 14.31 -10.96
CA ASP A 77 3.89 14.79 -12.36
C ASP A 77 5.28 14.99 -12.98
N TYR A 78 6.30 14.29 -12.50
CA TYR A 78 7.71 14.42 -12.95
C TYR A 78 8.28 15.84 -12.81
N LYS A 79 7.71 16.67 -11.94
CA LYS A 79 8.17 18.04 -11.75
C LYS A 79 9.57 18.08 -11.14
N PRO A 80 10.46 18.96 -11.64
CA PRO A 80 11.74 19.22 -10.98
C PRO A 80 11.50 19.92 -9.62
N LEU A 81 12.50 19.91 -8.75
CA LEU A 81 12.39 20.42 -7.38
C LEU A 81 11.82 21.84 -7.30
N LEU A 82 12.28 22.77 -8.16
CA LEU A 82 11.79 24.14 -8.18
C LEU A 82 10.34 24.29 -8.67
N GLY A 83 9.78 23.26 -9.29
CA GLY A 83 8.38 23.22 -9.72
C GLY A 83 7.44 22.54 -8.72
N GLN A 84 7.96 22.10 -7.57
CA GLN A 84 7.19 21.45 -6.50
C GLN A 84 7.05 22.40 -5.31
N SER A 85 5.91 22.34 -4.64
CA SER A 85 5.71 23.01 -3.34
C SER A 85 6.00 22.06 -2.18
N ASP A 86 6.29 22.63 -1.00
CA ASP A 86 6.42 21.86 0.24
C ASP A 86 5.15 21.08 0.54
N ALA A 87 3.96 21.63 0.28
CA ALA A 87 2.69 20.94 0.47
C ALA A 87 2.56 19.71 -0.44
N GLN A 88 2.97 19.82 -1.71
CA GLN A 88 2.99 18.67 -2.64
C GLN A 88 3.95 17.57 -2.16
N MET A 89 5.14 17.94 -1.69
CA MET A 89 6.08 16.98 -1.12
C MET A 89 5.48 16.28 0.11
N GLN A 90 4.88 17.05 1.02
CA GLN A 90 4.22 16.48 2.22
C GLN A 90 3.10 15.51 1.86
N GLU A 91 2.24 15.86 0.88
CA GLU A 91 1.17 14.99 0.40
C GLU A 91 1.72 13.67 -0.17
N ILE A 92 2.77 13.74 -1.00
CA ILE A 92 3.41 12.56 -1.58
C ILE A 92 3.98 11.65 -0.49
N PHE A 93 4.67 12.19 0.50
CA PHE A 93 5.17 11.40 1.62
C PHE A 93 4.05 10.87 2.50
N ALA A 94 2.97 11.63 2.72
CA ALA A 94 1.82 11.17 3.47
C ALA A 94 1.19 9.92 2.87
N VAL A 95 0.96 9.92 1.55
CA VAL A 95 0.38 8.77 0.85
C VAL A 95 1.39 7.63 0.68
N ASN A 96 2.58 7.93 0.14
CA ASN A 96 3.51 6.88 -0.32
C ASN A 96 4.32 6.23 0.80
N LEU A 97 4.46 6.87 1.97
CA LEU A 97 5.27 6.37 3.08
C LEU A 97 4.52 6.33 4.41
N PHE A 98 3.92 7.44 4.85
CA PHE A 98 3.36 7.52 6.19
C PHE A 98 2.09 6.68 6.33
N ALA A 99 1.21 6.64 5.32
CA ALA A 99 0.04 5.76 5.33
C ALA A 99 0.43 4.27 5.39
N PRO A 100 1.32 3.73 4.53
CA PRO A 100 1.87 2.38 4.69
C PRO A 100 2.44 2.11 6.09
N SER A 101 3.20 3.05 6.65
CA SER A 101 3.79 2.90 7.99
C SER A 101 2.72 2.81 9.08
N LYS A 102 1.67 3.64 9.02
CA LYS A 102 0.55 3.60 9.97
C LYS A 102 -0.22 2.27 9.88
N LEU A 103 -0.50 1.80 8.66
CA LEU A 103 -1.20 0.53 8.42
C LEU A 103 -0.38 -0.67 8.92
N CYS A 104 0.92 -0.70 8.60
CA CYS A 104 1.81 -1.74 9.14
C CYS A 104 1.81 -1.75 10.67
N ARG A 105 1.92 -0.58 11.32
CA ARG A 105 1.91 -0.47 12.78
C ARG A 105 0.63 -0.98 13.41
N HIS A 106 -0.51 -0.82 12.74
CA HIS A 106 -1.79 -1.31 13.24
C HIS A 106 -1.94 -2.82 13.09
N TYR A 107 -1.65 -3.39 11.91
CA TYR A 107 -1.91 -4.81 11.65
C TYR A 107 -0.81 -5.77 12.13
N LEU A 108 0.41 -5.28 12.26
CA LEU A 108 1.57 -6.10 12.63
C LEU A 108 1.43 -6.80 14.00
N PRO A 109 0.89 -6.18 15.07
CA PRO A 109 0.74 -6.87 16.37
C PRO A 109 -0.08 -8.16 16.27
N ALA A 110 -1.22 -8.15 15.59
CA ALA A 110 -2.05 -9.36 15.40
C ALA A 110 -1.35 -10.42 14.52
N MET A 111 -0.60 -9.98 13.50
CA MET A 111 0.23 -10.87 12.69
C MET A 111 1.34 -11.54 13.51
N LEU A 112 1.99 -10.80 14.41
CA LEU A 112 3.04 -11.31 15.30
C LEU A 112 2.49 -12.30 16.32
N GLU A 113 1.33 -12.02 16.92
CA GLU A 113 0.68 -12.91 17.87
C GLU A 113 0.42 -14.31 17.26
N ARG A 114 -0.07 -14.36 16.02
CA ARG A 114 -0.30 -15.63 15.31
C ARG A 114 0.93 -16.16 14.57
N LYS A 115 2.07 -15.44 14.60
CA LYS A 115 3.31 -15.78 13.89
C LYS A 115 3.09 -16.02 12.39
N SER A 116 2.20 -15.25 11.79
CA SER A 116 1.83 -15.38 10.37
C SER A 116 1.27 -14.06 9.85
N GLY A 117 1.89 -13.52 8.82
CA GLY A 117 1.43 -12.31 8.15
C GLY A 117 2.24 -12.02 6.88
N ILE A 118 1.60 -11.37 5.93
CA ILE A 118 2.25 -10.93 4.69
C ILE A 118 2.00 -9.44 4.51
N ILE A 119 3.05 -8.67 4.29
CA ILE A 119 2.98 -7.25 3.97
C ILE A 119 3.60 -7.02 2.59
N ILE A 120 2.86 -6.38 1.70
CA ILE A 120 3.29 -6.04 0.35
C ILE A 120 3.25 -4.52 0.19
N ASN A 121 4.41 -3.90 0.09
CA ASN A 121 4.54 -2.46 -0.16
C ASN A 121 4.77 -2.20 -1.64
N MET A 122 3.98 -1.31 -2.24
CA MET A 122 4.14 -0.93 -3.64
C MET A 122 5.26 0.08 -3.78
N CYS A 123 6.45 -0.44 -3.95
CA CYS A 123 7.65 0.30 -4.33
C CYS A 123 7.58 0.74 -5.81
N SER A 124 8.71 1.03 -6.42
CA SER A 124 8.83 1.43 -7.83
C SER A 124 10.27 1.18 -8.29
N ILE A 125 10.54 1.18 -9.58
CA ILE A 125 11.90 1.36 -10.09
C ILE A 125 12.52 2.66 -9.54
N ALA A 126 11.71 3.70 -9.30
CA ALA A 126 12.10 4.93 -8.63
C ALA A 126 12.55 4.74 -7.16
N SER A 127 12.43 3.55 -6.60
CA SER A 127 13.00 3.19 -5.30
C SER A 127 14.51 2.92 -5.34
N PHE A 128 15.08 2.80 -6.54
CA PHE A 128 16.49 2.40 -6.76
C PHE A 128 17.18 3.27 -7.79
N LEU A 129 16.43 3.91 -8.69
CA LEU A 129 16.92 4.70 -9.80
C LEU A 129 16.26 6.08 -9.81
N ALA A 130 16.93 7.07 -10.37
CA ALA A 130 16.31 8.34 -10.75
C ALA A 130 15.58 8.21 -12.09
N GLY A 131 14.67 9.15 -12.39
CA GLY A 131 13.96 9.22 -13.67
C GLY A 131 12.60 8.49 -13.72
N GLY A 132 12.24 7.75 -12.67
CA GLY A 132 10.91 7.12 -12.56
C GLY A 132 9.80 8.02 -11.98
N GLY A 133 10.12 9.29 -11.72
CA GLY A 133 9.26 10.34 -11.16
C GLY A 133 10.07 11.60 -10.92
N GLY A 134 9.44 12.64 -10.38
CA GLY A 134 10.14 13.84 -9.91
C GLY A 134 10.85 13.61 -8.56
N SER A 135 11.35 14.68 -7.96
CA SER A 135 12.19 14.60 -6.76
C SER A 135 11.44 14.06 -5.54
N SER A 136 10.21 14.50 -5.30
CA SER A 136 9.43 14.07 -4.14
C SER A 136 8.98 12.61 -4.26
N TYR A 137 8.51 12.20 -5.43
CA TYR A 137 8.13 10.81 -5.68
C TYR A 137 9.32 9.87 -5.52
N THR A 138 10.43 10.18 -6.19
CA THR A 138 11.66 9.38 -6.12
C THR A 138 12.14 9.25 -4.67
N ALA A 139 12.19 10.35 -3.92
CA ALA A 139 12.57 10.33 -2.51
C ALA A 139 11.61 9.47 -1.66
N SER A 140 10.29 9.62 -1.85
CA SER A 140 9.30 8.83 -1.11
C SER A 140 9.41 7.33 -1.39
N LYS A 141 9.67 6.92 -2.64
CA LYS A 141 9.80 5.52 -3.02
C LYS A 141 11.13 4.90 -2.56
N HIS A 142 12.24 5.66 -2.52
CA HIS A 142 13.47 5.24 -1.85
C HIS A 142 13.24 5.03 -0.35
N ALA A 143 12.54 5.95 0.30
CA ALA A 143 12.20 5.84 1.72
C ALA A 143 11.31 4.60 1.99
N LEU A 144 10.30 4.34 1.16
CA LEU A 144 9.44 3.16 1.28
C LEU A 144 10.24 1.85 1.09
N ALA A 145 11.19 1.81 0.15
CA ALA A 145 12.04 0.63 -0.02
C ALA A 145 12.94 0.39 1.19
N GLY A 146 13.51 1.45 1.78
CA GLY A 146 14.28 1.37 3.02
C GLY A 146 13.43 0.87 4.19
N PHE A 147 12.24 1.43 4.37
CA PHE A 147 11.26 0.99 5.36
C PHE A 147 10.89 -0.50 5.18
N THR A 148 10.62 -0.91 3.94
CA THR A 148 10.26 -2.31 3.61
C THR A 148 11.38 -3.29 3.96
N LYS A 149 12.63 -2.96 3.63
CA LYS A 149 13.81 -3.77 3.95
C LYS A 149 14.01 -3.90 5.46
N GLN A 150 13.89 -2.79 6.19
CA GLN A 150 14.04 -2.80 7.64
C GLN A 150 12.93 -3.63 8.29
N LEU A 151 11.67 -3.45 7.87
CA LEU A 151 10.56 -4.22 8.38
C LEU A 151 10.73 -5.74 8.13
N ALA A 152 11.23 -6.11 6.95
CA ALA A 152 11.53 -7.50 6.63
C ALA A 152 12.60 -8.09 7.56
N LEU A 153 13.65 -7.32 7.86
CA LEU A 153 14.73 -7.74 8.76
C LEU A 153 14.22 -7.89 10.21
N ASP A 154 13.44 -6.91 10.69
CA ASP A 154 13.01 -6.86 12.09
C ASP A 154 12.07 -8.01 12.47
N TYR A 155 11.31 -8.55 11.51
CA TYR A 155 10.24 -9.50 11.78
C TYR A 155 10.35 -10.84 11.04
N ALA A 156 11.42 -11.10 10.29
CA ALA A 156 11.61 -12.33 9.51
C ALA A 156 11.51 -13.60 10.38
N ASP A 157 12.17 -13.60 11.53
CA ASP A 157 12.20 -14.74 12.44
C ASP A 157 10.91 -14.91 13.26
N GLN A 158 9.96 -14.00 13.09
CA GLN A 158 8.68 -13.98 13.80
C GLN A 158 7.50 -14.41 12.93
N GLY A 159 7.78 -14.98 11.74
CA GLY A 159 6.77 -15.51 10.83
C GLY A 159 6.11 -14.44 9.95
N ILE A 160 6.70 -13.26 9.83
CA ILE A 160 6.20 -12.18 8.99
C ILE A 160 7.01 -12.11 7.70
N GLN A 161 6.31 -12.12 6.56
CA GLN A 161 6.90 -11.94 5.25
C GLN A 161 6.61 -10.52 4.74
N VAL A 162 7.65 -9.78 4.37
CA VAL A 162 7.52 -8.42 3.87
C VAL A 162 8.15 -8.31 2.50
N PHE A 163 7.36 -7.86 1.52
CA PHE A 163 7.79 -7.73 0.14
C PHE A 163 7.66 -6.28 -0.35
N GLY A 164 8.63 -5.84 -1.15
CA GLY A 164 8.53 -4.64 -1.96
C GLY A 164 8.34 -5.00 -3.42
N LEU A 165 7.20 -4.68 -4.00
CA LEU A 165 7.01 -4.79 -5.45
C LEU A 165 7.47 -3.50 -6.12
N ALA A 166 8.39 -3.61 -7.07
CA ALA A 166 9.01 -2.46 -7.73
C ALA A 166 8.70 -2.45 -9.25
N PRO A 167 7.45 -2.16 -9.64
CA PRO A 167 7.10 -2.11 -11.05
C PRO A 167 7.82 -0.97 -11.76
N GLY A 168 8.05 -1.17 -13.07
CA GLY A 168 8.38 -0.10 -14.00
C GLY A 168 7.13 0.67 -14.44
N ALA A 169 7.12 1.18 -15.68
CA ALA A 169 5.93 1.78 -16.24
C ALA A 169 4.84 0.70 -16.44
N VAL A 170 3.69 0.91 -15.82
CA VAL A 170 2.52 0.03 -15.94
C VAL A 170 1.40 0.84 -16.59
N GLN A 171 0.83 0.31 -17.67
CA GLN A 171 -0.37 0.90 -18.25
C GLN A 171 -1.54 0.61 -17.31
N THR A 172 -2.05 1.67 -16.70
CA THR A 172 -3.27 1.65 -15.88
C THR A 172 -4.37 2.39 -16.61
N ALA A 173 -5.55 1.80 -16.69
CA ALA A 173 -6.70 2.46 -17.32
C ALA A 173 -7.20 3.63 -16.48
#